data_edb1ae93145e31b5182ef06ebc6d7f21
#
_entry.id   edb1ae93145e31b5182ef06ebc6d7f21
#
_cell.length_a   1.000
_cell.length_b   1.000
_cell.length_c   1.000
_cell.angle_alpha   90.00
_cell.angle_beta   90.00
_cell.angle_gamma   90.00
#
_symmetry.space_group_name_H-M   'P 1'
#
loop_
_entity.id
_entity.type
_entity.pdbx_description
1 polymer ?
#
loop_
_entity_poly.entity_id
_entity_poly.type
_entity_poly.pdbx_seq_one_letter_code
_entity_poly.pdbx_strand_id
1 'polypeptide(L)'
;MKEKVQLTENAMNSIENGAVLYEKDTKVESIALLVKGRVELVADGISMVLGTGNFLGACDVGKELHSFTYNAKDDCAVFVIPVQGMAGIERILAEKPDYRGLLVTSLNYFLAEIKKQLQHLREENESLCGFIKEKYELCDQVATMCGFE
;
A
#
# COMPACT_ATOMS: atom_id res chain seq x y z
N MET A 1 16.86 10.07 8.40
CA MET A 1 15.87 10.67 7.49
C MET A 1 15.99 10.04 6.12
N LYS A 2 14.90 9.49 5.61
CA LYS A 2 14.91 8.90 4.26
C LYS A 2 14.77 10.00 3.23
N GLU A 3 15.65 10.00 2.24
CA GLU A 3 15.56 10.96 1.14
C GLU A 3 14.46 10.57 0.16
N LYS A 4 13.63 11.54 -0.19
CA LYS A 4 12.67 11.38 -1.27
C LYS A 4 13.41 11.56 -2.60
N VAL A 5 13.27 10.57 -3.48
CA VAL A 5 13.91 10.58 -4.79
C VAL A 5 13.12 11.48 -5.74
N GLN A 6 13.85 12.27 -6.53
CA GLN A 6 13.25 13.02 -7.62
C GLN A 6 13.17 12.12 -8.84
N LEU A 7 11.95 11.83 -9.30
CA LEU A 7 11.72 10.91 -10.42
C LEU A 7 11.62 11.65 -11.74
N THR A 8 12.31 11.11 -12.75
CA THR A 8 12.24 11.61 -14.13
C THR A 8 11.16 10.85 -14.88
N GLU A 9 10.17 11.56 -15.40
CA GLU A 9 9.03 10.98 -16.13
C GLU A 9 9.46 10.38 -17.48
N ASN A 10 8.76 9.35 -17.92
CA ASN A 10 9.00 8.62 -19.19
C ASN A 10 10.42 8.09 -19.32
N ALA A 11 11.05 7.75 -18.20
CA ALA A 11 12.43 7.28 -18.19
C ALA A 11 12.63 6.22 -17.11
N MET A 12 13.68 5.42 -17.29
CA MET A 12 14.14 4.50 -16.27
C MET A 12 14.88 5.28 -15.18
N ASN A 13 14.48 5.05 -13.94
CA ASN A 13 15.10 5.68 -12.77
C ASN A 13 15.76 4.61 -11.92
N SER A 14 16.97 4.87 -11.45
CA SER A 14 17.67 4.02 -10.47
C SER A 14 17.39 4.56 -9.06
N ILE A 15 16.95 3.70 -8.19
CA ILE A 15 16.55 4.06 -6.82
C ILE A 15 17.44 3.28 -5.86
N GLU A 16 18.10 3.99 -4.97
CA GLU A 16 18.95 3.36 -3.95
C GLU A 16 18.12 2.71 -2.86
N ASN A 17 18.63 1.62 -2.29
CA ASN A 17 18.03 0.96 -1.14
C ASN A 17 17.81 1.97 0.01
N GLY A 18 16.60 1.98 0.56
CA GLY A 18 16.21 2.87 1.64
C GLY A 18 15.63 4.21 1.20
N ALA A 19 15.68 4.54 -0.09
CA ALA A 19 15.09 5.77 -0.62
C ALA A 19 13.56 5.68 -0.70
N VAL A 20 12.90 6.83 -0.62
CA VAL A 20 11.44 6.96 -0.73
C VAL A 20 11.07 7.40 -2.14
N LEU A 21 10.25 6.59 -2.83
CA LEU A 21 9.77 6.92 -4.18
C LEU A 21 8.55 7.85 -4.13
N TYR A 22 7.57 7.45 -3.36
CA TYR A 22 6.34 8.21 -3.14
C TYR A 22 6.08 8.27 -1.65
N GLU A 23 5.57 9.39 -1.19
CA GLU A 23 5.27 9.60 0.22
C GLU A 23 3.75 9.69 0.42
N LYS A 24 3.25 9.07 1.48
CA LYS A 24 1.84 9.15 1.86
C LYS A 24 1.41 10.61 2.02
N ASP A 25 0.20 10.91 1.60
CA ASP A 25 -0.42 12.24 1.65
C ASP A 25 0.25 13.29 0.77
N THR A 26 1.05 12.86 -0.21
CA THR A 26 1.57 13.72 -1.26
C THR A 26 0.80 13.53 -2.56
N LYS A 27 0.84 14.53 -3.44
CA LYS A 27 0.09 14.53 -4.69
C LYS A 27 0.52 13.41 -5.63
N VAL A 28 -0.46 12.74 -6.23
CA VAL A 28 -0.26 11.69 -7.23
C VAL A 28 0.04 12.33 -8.59
N GLU A 29 1.28 12.28 -9.02
CA GLU A 29 1.73 12.86 -10.31
C GLU A 29 2.13 11.80 -11.32
N SER A 30 2.51 10.62 -10.86
CA SER A 30 2.99 9.53 -11.70
C SER A 30 2.73 8.17 -11.06
N ILE A 31 2.83 7.14 -11.89
CA ILE A 31 2.97 5.75 -11.44
C ILE A 31 4.31 5.22 -11.91
N ALA A 32 4.81 4.16 -11.31
CA ALA A 32 6.08 3.58 -11.68
C ALA A 32 5.96 2.06 -11.85
N LEU A 33 6.47 1.56 -12.97
CA LEU A 33 6.61 0.11 -13.18
C LEU A 33 7.92 -0.35 -12.55
N LEU A 34 7.85 -1.24 -11.57
CA LEU A 34 9.03 -1.80 -10.91
C LEU A 34 9.66 -2.86 -11.82
N VAL A 35 10.83 -2.52 -12.37
CA VAL A 35 11.56 -3.39 -13.31
C VAL A 35 12.58 -4.25 -12.57
N LYS A 36 13.14 -3.76 -11.48
CA LYS A 36 14.13 -4.47 -10.68
C LYS A 36 14.00 -4.08 -9.21
N GLY A 37 14.20 -5.06 -8.33
CA GLY A 37 14.23 -4.85 -6.88
C GLY A 37 12.88 -5.04 -6.20
N ARG A 38 12.80 -4.61 -4.95
CA ARG A 38 11.59 -4.70 -4.12
C ARG A 38 11.29 -3.36 -3.48
N VAL A 39 10.02 -3.07 -3.34
CA VAL A 39 9.53 -1.84 -2.71
C VAL A 39 8.52 -2.20 -1.63
N GLU A 40 8.66 -1.61 -0.44
CA GLU A 40 7.73 -1.77 0.66
C GLU A 40 6.73 -0.61 0.67
N LEU A 41 5.45 -0.94 0.76
CA LEU A 41 4.37 0.01 0.94
C LEU A 41 3.96 0.02 2.41
N VAL A 42 3.91 1.18 3.02
CA VAL A 42 3.55 1.33 4.44
C VAL A 42 2.47 2.39 4.61
N ALA A 43 1.43 2.06 5.35
CA ALA A 43 0.40 3.01 5.78
C ALA A 43 -0.43 2.43 6.94
N ASP A 44 -0.62 3.21 8.00
CA ASP A 44 -1.61 2.94 9.06
C ASP A 44 -1.65 1.49 9.57
N GLY A 45 -0.47 0.91 9.83
CA GLY A 45 -0.36 -0.46 10.32
C GLY A 45 -0.37 -1.52 9.22
N ILE A 46 -0.51 -1.12 7.96
CA ILE A 46 -0.45 -2.01 6.79
C ILE A 46 0.96 -1.92 6.20
N SER A 47 1.56 -3.07 5.94
CA SER A 47 2.86 -3.16 5.28
C SER A 47 2.84 -4.30 4.28
N MET A 48 3.28 -4.04 3.05
CA MET A 48 3.41 -5.07 2.04
C MET A 48 4.62 -4.79 1.15
N VAL A 49 5.14 -5.84 0.52
CA VAL A 49 6.28 -5.73 -0.39
C VAL A 49 5.85 -6.09 -1.80
N LEU A 50 6.15 -5.22 -2.73
CA LEU A 50 5.91 -5.44 -4.16
C LEU A 50 7.24 -5.76 -4.85
N GLY A 51 7.22 -6.80 -5.68
CA GLY A 51 8.35 -7.21 -6.50
C GLY A 51 8.25 -6.74 -7.94
N THR A 52 9.20 -7.19 -8.76
CA THR A 52 9.28 -6.87 -10.19
C THR A 52 7.99 -7.17 -10.94
N GLY A 53 7.59 -6.29 -11.84
CA GLY A 53 6.38 -6.41 -12.64
C GLY A 53 5.16 -5.70 -12.07
N ASN A 54 5.25 -5.17 -10.87
CA ASN A 54 4.16 -4.44 -10.24
C ASN A 54 4.25 -2.94 -10.52
N PHE A 55 3.09 -2.30 -10.63
CA PHE A 55 2.99 -0.85 -10.73
C PHE A 55 2.90 -0.23 -9.33
N LEU A 56 3.74 0.74 -9.07
CA LEU A 56 3.75 1.50 -7.83
C LEU A 56 2.85 2.74 -7.98
N GLY A 57 1.96 2.95 -7.05
CA GLY A 57 1.06 4.10 -7.07
C GLY A 57 -0.21 3.93 -7.89
N ALA A 58 -0.38 2.80 -8.57
CA ALA A 58 -1.55 2.56 -9.42
C ALA A 58 -2.89 2.54 -8.67
N CYS A 59 -2.87 2.10 -7.41
CA CYS A 59 -4.08 2.06 -6.57
C CYS A 59 -4.64 3.46 -6.25
N ASP A 60 -3.85 4.50 -6.37
CA ASP A 60 -4.23 5.88 -6.06
C ASP A 60 -4.53 6.73 -7.29
N VAL A 61 -4.51 6.13 -8.47
CA VAL A 61 -4.86 6.85 -9.69
C VAL A 61 -6.33 7.27 -9.63
N GLY A 62 -6.57 8.55 -9.91
CA GLY A 62 -7.89 9.14 -9.74
C GLY A 62 -8.11 9.77 -8.36
N LYS A 63 -7.21 9.55 -7.42
CA LYS A 63 -7.17 10.23 -6.13
C LYS A 63 -6.18 11.38 -6.19
N GLU A 64 -6.32 12.34 -5.29
CA GLU A 64 -5.39 13.46 -5.21
C GLU A 64 -4.08 13.09 -4.53
N LEU A 65 -4.13 12.25 -3.50
CA LEU A 65 -3.00 11.95 -2.63
C LEU A 65 -2.68 10.45 -2.59
N HIS A 66 -1.41 10.14 -2.43
CA HIS A 66 -0.95 8.77 -2.20
C HIS A 66 -1.44 8.23 -0.86
N SER A 67 -1.93 6.99 -0.86
CA SER A 67 -2.38 6.29 0.34
C SER A 67 -1.25 5.61 1.11
N PHE A 68 -0.10 5.42 0.47
CA PHE A 68 1.04 4.69 1.03
C PHE A 68 2.34 5.46 0.84
N THR A 69 3.30 5.17 1.73
CA THR A 69 4.70 5.54 1.52
C THR A 69 5.41 4.35 0.89
N TYR A 70 6.14 4.60 -0.19
CA TYR A 70 6.85 3.57 -0.98
C TYR A 70 8.33 3.68 -0.71
N ASN A 71 8.89 2.68 -0.01
CA ASN A 71 10.29 2.63 0.37
C ASN A 71 11.02 1.53 -0.40
N ALA A 72 12.15 1.86 -1.02
CA ALA A 72 13.00 0.88 -1.68
C ALA A 72 13.64 -0.06 -0.66
N LYS A 73 13.47 -1.37 -0.81
CA LYS A 73 14.07 -2.40 0.03
C LYS A 73 15.37 -2.97 -0.56
N ASP A 74 15.61 -2.73 -1.82
CA ASP A 74 16.81 -3.07 -2.56
C ASP A 74 17.18 -1.89 -3.46
N ASP A 75 18.30 -1.99 -4.14
CA ASP A 75 18.56 -1.09 -5.26
C ASP A 75 17.56 -1.43 -6.37
N CYS A 76 16.73 -0.47 -6.71
CA CYS A 76 15.60 -0.66 -7.62
C CYS A 76 15.80 0.07 -8.94
N ALA A 77 15.13 -0.42 -9.98
CA ALA A 77 14.97 0.28 -11.25
C ALA A 77 13.48 0.38 -11.56
N VAL A 78 13.00 1.58 -11.82
CA VAL A 78 11.59 1.84 -12.10
C VAL A 78 11.45 2.67 -13.37
N PHE A 79 10.41 2.36 -14.16
CA PHE A 79 10.00 3.18 -15.29
C PHE A 79 8.83 4.05 -14.87
N VAL A 80 9.03 5.37 -14.90
CA VAL A 80 8.05 6.35 -14.38
C VAL A 80 7.14 6.82 -15.51
N ILE A 81 5.83 6.77 -15.28
CA ILE A 81 4.81 7.16 -16.24
C ILE A 81 3.98 8.28 -15.61
N PRO A 82 3.93 9.48 -16.23
CA PRO A 82 3.11 10.57 -15.70
C PRO A 82 1.63 10.23 -15.85
N VAL A 83 0.83 10.56 -14.85
CA VAL A 83 -0.62 10.37 -14.89
C VAL A 83 -1.32 11.67 -14.51
N GLN A 84 -2.42 11.94 -15.20
CA GLN A 84 -3.30 13.05 -14.90
C GLN A 84 -4.70 12.51 -14.63
N GLY A 85 -4.85 11.84 -13.47
CA GLY A 85 -6.08 11.16 -13.12
C GLY A 85 -6.39 9.97 -14.02
N MET A 86 -7.65 9.58 -14.09
CA MET A 86 -8.09 8.42 -14.88
C MET A 86 -7.85 8.59 -16.38
N ALA A 87 -7.98 9.80 -16.90
CA ALA A 87 -7.74 10.08 -18.32
C ALA A 87 -6.30 9.78 -18.74
N GLY A 88 -5.33 10.01 -17.86
CA GLY A 88 -3.93 9.68 -18.08
C GLY A 88 -3.70 8.18 -18.21
N ILE A 89 -4.34 7.39 -17.36
CA ILE A 89 -4.27 5.92 -17.42
C ILE A 89 -4.92 5.38 -18.70
N GLU A 90 -6.10 5.86 -19.05
CA GLU A 90 -6.80 5.45 -20.29
C GLU A 90 -5.91 5.66 -21.51
N ARG A 91 -5.23 6.81 -21.58
CA ARG A 91 -4.31 7.12 -22.67
C ARG A 91 -3.13 6.15 -22.72
N ILE A 92 -2.51 5.86 -21.57
CA ILE A 92 -1.38 4.93 -21.47
C ILE A 92 -1.79 3.54 -21.94
N LEU A 93 -2.94 3.06 -21.49
CA LEU A 93 -3.45 1.74 -21.87
C LEU A 93 -3.82 1.65 -23.35
N ALA A 94 -4.25 2.76 -23.97
CA ALA A 94 -4.53 2.82 -25.40
C ALA A 94 -3.22 2.80 -26.21
N GLU A 95 -2.19 3.53 -25.79
CA GLU A 95 -0.90 3.60 -26.47
C GLU A 95 -0.04 2.35 -26.25
N LYS A 96 -0.14 1.71 -25.08
CA LYS A 96 0.66 0.54 -24.71
C LYS A 96 -0.25 -0.58 -24.17
N PRO A 97 -0.91 -1.35 -25.07
CA PRO A 97 -1.85 -2.41 -24.65
C PRO A 97 -1.22 -3.47 -23.73
N ASP A 98 0.06 -3.75 -23.86
CA ASP A 98 0.77 -4.74 -23.04
C ASP A 98 0.75 -4.37 -21.55
N TYR A 99 0.62 -3.10 -21.22
CA TYR A 99 0.55 -2.64 -19.84
C TYR A 99 -0.76 -3.00 -19.15
N ARG A 100 -1.82 -3.32 -19.91
CA ARG A 100 -3.12 -3.72 -19.34
C ARG A 100 -2.99 -4.96 -18.48
N GLY A 101 -2.33 -5.99 -19.01
CA GLY A 101 -2.12 -7.24 -18.28
C GLY A 101 -1.30 -7.04 -17.02
N LEU A 102 -0.22 -6.29 -17.12
CA LEU A 102 0.64 -5.97 -15.99
C LEU A 102 -0.12 -5.15 -14.93
N LEU A 103 -0.90 -4.17 -15.36
CA LEU A 103 -1.66 -3.32 -14.45
C LEU A 103 -2.74 -4.13 -13.72
N VAL A 104 -3.49 -4.96 -14.43
CA VAL A 104 -4.53 -5.82 -13.83
C VAL A 104 -3.91 -6.81 -12.84
N THR A 105 -2.81 -7.46 -13.21
CA THR A 105 -2.10 -8.39 -12.34
C THR A 105 -1.59 -7.69 -11.08
N SER A 106 -1.03 -6.49 -11.25
CA SER A 106 -0.53 -5.67 -10.14
C SER A 106 -1.66 -5.27 -9.18
N LEU A 107 -2.78 -4.80 -9.70
CA LEU A 107 -3.94 -4.41 -8.88
C LEU A 107 -4.55 -5.62 -8.17
N ASN A 108 -4.63 -6.77 -8.84
CA ASN A 108 -5.14 -8.00 -8.22
C ASN A 108 -4.23 -8.48 -7.08
N TYR A 109 -2.92 -8.44 -7.28
CA TYR A 109 -1.95 -8.77 -6.22
C TYR A 109 -2.11 -7.82 -5.03
N PHE A 110 -2.18 -6.54 -5.29
CA PHE A 110 -2.37 -5.51 -4.27
C PHE A 110 -3.67 -5.75 -3.48
N LEU A 111 -4.79 -5.99 -4.17
CA LEU A 111 -6.07 -6.26 -3.53
C LEU A 111 -6.03 -7.54 -2.68
N ALA A 112 -5.39 -8.59 -3.16
CA ALA A 112 -5.25 -9.85 -2.42
C ALA A 112 -4.45 -9.65 -1.13
N GLU A 113 -3.36 -8.91 -1.19
CA GLU A 113 -2.53 -8.60 -0.02
C GLU A 113 -3.28 -7.70 0.99
N ILE A 114 -4.00 -6.69 0.51
CA ILE A 114 -4.82 -5.83 1.37
C ILE A 114 -5.92 -6.64 2.06
N LYS A 115 -6.62 -7.49 1.33
CA LYS A 115 -7.66 -8.38 1.90
C LYS A 115 -7.09 -9.27 3.00
N LYS A 116 -5.94 -9.87 2.76
CA LYS A 116 -5.26 -10.75 3.70
C LYS A 116 -4.90 -10.00 4.99
N GLN A 117 -4.34 -8.81 4.87
CA GLN A 117 -3.97 -8.00 6.03
C GLN A 117 -5.20 -7.47 6.79
N LEU A 118 -6.24 -7.06 6.09
CA LEU A 118 -7.49 -6.64 6.73
C LEU A 118 -8.16 -7.78 7.48
N GLN A 119 -8.14 -8.98 6.93
CA GLN A 119 -8.68 -10.16 7.61
C GLN A 119 -7.88 -10.49 8.87
N HIS A 120 -6.57 -10.42 8.81
CA HIS A 120 -5.71 -10.63 9.97
C HIS A 120 -5.99 -9.62 11.08
N LEU A 121 -6.09 -8.33 10.74
CA LEU A 121 -6.44 -7.26 11.68
C LEU A 121 -7.83 -7.46 12.28
N ARG A 122 -8.78 -7.94 11.48
CA ARG A 122 -10.13 -8.26 11.92
C ARG A 122 -10.14 -9.39 12.94
N GLU A 123 -9.38 -10.45 12.68
CA GLU A 123 -9.24 -11.59 13.59
C GLU A 123 -8.60 -11.16 14.91
N GLU A 124 -7.54 -10.35 14.87
CA GLU A 124 -6.91 -9.78 16.07
C GLU A 124 -7.90 -8.92 16.85
N ASN A 125 -8.68 -8.09 16.18
CA ASN A 125 -9.69 -7.25 16.80
C ASN A 125 -10.79 -8.06 17.44
N GLU A 126 -11.27 -9.12 16.81
CA GLU A 126 -12.26 -10.05 17.37
C GLU A 126 -11.74 -10.75 18.62
N SER A 127 -10.47 -11.20 18.59
CA SER A 127 -9.83 -11.82 19.75
C SER A 127 -9.69 -10.83 20.91
N LEU A 128 -9.32 -9.59 20.64
CA LEU A 128 -9.23 -8.54 21.64
C LEU A 128 -10.59 -8.20 22.23
N CYS A 129 -11.61 -8.09 21.39
CA CYS A 129 -13.00 -7.85 21.83
C CYS A 129 -13.50 -8.99 22.71
N GLY A 130 -13.21 -10.23 22.36
CA GLY A 130 -13.54 -11.41 23.18
C GLY A 130 -12.85 -11.36 24.54
N PHE A 131 -11.57 -11.02 24.57
CA PHE A 131 -10.82 -10.88 25.83
C PHE A 131 -11.41 -9.78 26.72
N ILE A 132 -11.71 -8.63 26.16
CA ILE A 132 -12.34 -7.53 26.89
C ILE A 132 -13.69 -7.95 27.46
N LYS A 133 -14.51 -8.63 26.66
CA LYS A 133 -15.82 -9.14 27.09
C LYS A 133 -15.70 -10.10 28.27
N GLU A 134 -14.76 -11.05 28.21
CA GLU A 134 -14.51 -11.98 29.33
C GLU A 134 -14.09 -11.24 30.59
N LYS A 135 -13.27 -10.21 30.48
CA LYS A 135 -12.86 -9.41 31.64
C LYS A 135 -14.01 -8.61 32.23
N TYR A 136 -14.90 -8.10 31.39
CA TYR A 136 -16.12 -7.44 31.85
C TYR A 136 -17.05 -8.38 32.59
N GLU A 137 -17.29 -9.58 32.07
CA GLU A 137 -18.11 -10.61 32.71
C GLU A 137 -17.53 -11.01 34.07
N LEU A 138 -16.20 -11.16 34.16
CA LEU A 138 -15.51 -11.47 35.41
C LEU A 138 -15.69 -10.35 36.44
N CYS A 139 -15.56 -9.10 36.05
CA CYS A 139 -15.78 -7.94 36.91
C CYS A 139 -17.22 -7.90 37.45
N ASP A 140 -18.18 -8.17 36.59
CA ASP A 140 -19.61 -8.27 36.99
C ASP A 140 -19.86 -9.37 38.01
N GLN A 141 -19.28 -10.56 37.79
CA GLN A 141 -19.38 -11.67 38.73
C GLN A 141 -18.78 -11.33 40.10
N VAL A 142 -17.60 -10.71 40.10
CA VAL A 142 -16.94 -10.29 41.34
C VAL A 142 -17.78 -9.23 42.05
N ALA A 143 -18.31 -8.25 41.35
CA ALA A 143 -19.18 -7.22 41.91
C ALA A 143 -20.43 -7.84 42.56
N THR A 144 -21.06 -8.78 41.88
CA THR A 144 -22.24 -9.53 42.42
C THR A 144 -21.86 -10.29 43.66
N MET A 145 -20.75 -11.01 43.69
CA MET A 145 -20.26 -11.77 44.86
C MET A 145 -19.95 -10.87 46.05
N CYS A 146 -19.49 -9.65 45.79
CA CYS A 146 -19.19 -8.68 46.86
C CYS A 146 -20.40 -7.84 47.26
N GLY A 147 -21.57 -8.06 46.68
CA GLY A 147 -22.80 -7.31 46.99
C GLY A 147 -22.89 -5.93 46.35
N PHE A 148 -22.07 -5.65 45.34
CA PHE A 148 -22.16 -4.43 44.52
C PHE A 148 -23.10 -4.68 43.34
N GLU A 149 -24.06 -3.84 43.15
CA GLU A 149 -24.96 -3.88 42.01
C GLU A 149 -24.84 -2.59 41.16
#